data_7f76377e9c66fb1b3198a2a632c826a9
#
_entry.id   7f76377e9c66fb1b3198a2a632c826a9
#
_cell.length_a   1.000
_cell.length_b   1.000
_cell.length_c   1.000
_cell.angle_alpha   90.00
_cell.angle_beta   90.00
_cell.angle_gamma   90.00
#
_symmetry.space_group_name_H-M   'P 1'
#
loop_
_entity.id
_entity.type
_entity.pdbx_description
1 polymer ?
#
loop_
_entity_poly.entity_id
_entity_poly.type
_entity_poly.pdbx_seq_one_letter_code
_entity_poly.pdbx_strand_id
1 'polypeptide(L)'
;MQKIGVRTENFQLAYRVMHLLRERKINVEQYSINEPLPHQDSIWIGTPQEVAGRTNEGRPIAAELESIDEMIEEAIFALRSPQQTYRLILGIDT
;
A
#
# COMPACT_ATOMS: atom_id res chain seq x y z
N MET A 1 12.18 -9.36 -3.63
CA MET A 1 11.38 -9.57 -2.42
C MET A 1 10.31 -8.52 -2.32
N GLN A 2 9.09 -8.94 -2.07
CA GLN A 2 7.96 -8.03 -2.05
C GLN A 2 7.85 -7.36 -0.68
N LYS A 3 7.49 -6.09 -0.69
CA LYS A 3 7.32 -5.33 0.53
C LYS A 3 6.28 -4.25 0.30
N ILE A 4 5.76 -3.71 1.40
CA ILE A 4 4.78 -2.64 1.37
C ILE A 4 5.44 -1.40 1.95
N GLY A 5 5.30 -0.28 1.25
CA GLY A 5 5.85 0.98 1.71
C GLY A 5 4.88 1.74 2.60
N VAL A 6 5.40 2.47 3.56
CA VAL A 6 4.63 3.39 4.37
C VAL A 6 5.15 4.78 4.07
N ARG A 7 4.30 5.62 3.48
CA ARG A 7 4.72 6.91 2.95
C ARG A 7 3.71 7.94 3.41
N THR A 8 3.85 8.39 4.65
CA THR A 8 2.91 9.31 5.25
C THR A 8 3.62 10.18 6.28
N GLU A 9 3.14 11.39 6.45
CA GLU A 9 3.61 12.27 7.50
C GLU A 9 2.82 12.11 8.80
N ASN A 10 1.78 11.28 8.79
CA ASN A 10 1.01 10.99 9.98
C ASN A 10 1.73 9.87 10.76
N PHE A 11 2.42 10.24 11.83
CA PHE A 11 3.23 9.28 12.57
C PHE A 11 2.41 8.19 13.25
N GLN A 12 1.21 8.53 13.71
CA GLN A 12 0.36 7.51 14.32
C GLN A 12 -0.05 6.46 13.30
N LEU A 13 -0.43 6.89 12.11
CA LEU A 13 -0.79 5.97 11.05
C LEU A 13 0.41 5.12 10.66
N ALA A 14 1.57 5.76 10.48
CA ALA A 14 2.77 5.03 10.08
C ALA A 14 3.11 3.96 11.10
N TYR A 15 3.09 4.30 12.38
CA TYR A 15 3.44 3.36 13.43
C TYR A 15 2.49 2.16 13.44
N ARG A 16 1.18 2.43 13.36
CA ARG A 16 0.20 1.35 13.41
C ARG A 16 0.29 0.46 12.19
N VAL A 17 0.45 1.04 11.01
CA VAL A 17 0.57 0.26 9.79
C VAL A 17 1.81 -0.64 9.84
N MET A 18 2.94 -0.07 10.24
CA MET A 18 4.17 -0.85 10.31
C MET A 18 4.05 -1.98 11.31
N HIS A 19 3.45 -1.70 12.47
CA HIS A 19 3.28 -2.72 13.50
C HIS A 19 2.39 -3.87 12.99
N LEU A 20 1.26 -3.54 12.38
CA LEU A 20 0.33 -4.56 11.90
C LEU A 20 0.94 -5.40 10.79
N LEU A 21 1.67 -4.77 9.89
CA LEU A 21 2.31 -5.51 8.81
C LEU A 21 3.39 -6.45 9.34
N ARG A 22 4.14 -6.00 10.33
CA ARG A 22 5.16 -6.86 10.93
C ARG A 22 4.55 -8.03 11.66
N GLU A 23 3.41 -7.84 12.29
CA GLU A 23 2.70 -8.95 12.92
C GLU A 23 2.28 -10.01 11.91
N ARG A 24 2.01 -9.58 10.68
CA ARG A 24 1.64 -10.49 9.60
C ARG A 24 2.86 -11.00 8.86
N LYS A 25 4.07 -10.68 9.34
CA LYS A 25 5.33 -11.10 8.73
C LYS A 25 5.48 -10.59 7.30
N ILE A 26 4.96 -9.39 7.06
CA ILE A 26 5.09 -8.71 5.78
C ILE A 26 6.26 -7.75 5.89
N ASN A 27 7.13 -7.74 4.89
CA ASN A 27 8.21 -6.76 4.84
C ASN A 27 7.63 -5.37 4.63
N VAL A 28 8.09 -4.43 5.43
CA VAL A 28 7.61 -3.05 5.36
C VAL A 28 8.80 -2.12 5.36
N GLU A 29 8.68 -1.04 4.60
CA GLU A 29 9.73 -0.03 4.55
C GLU A 29 9.07 1.34 4.61
N GLN A 30 9.67 2.27 5.35
CA GLN A 30 9.15 3.61 5.48
C GLN A 30 9.86 4.54 4.51
N TYR A 31 9.08 5.37 3.81
CA TYR A 31 9.62 6.36 2.89
C TYR A 31 9.16 7.75 3.30
N SER A 32 9.95 8.75 2.97
CA SER A 32 9.50 10.14 3.07
C SER A 32 8.40 10.40 2.07
N ILE A 33 7.54 11.39 2.39
CA ILE A 33 6.43 11.73 1.51
C ILE A 33 6.94 12.22 0.15
N ASN A 34 8.11 12.81 0.11
CA ASN A 34 8.70 13.32 -1.14
C ASN A 34 9.71 12.37 -1.76
N GLU A 35 9.93 11.22 -1.14
CA GLU A 35 10.91 10.27 -1.64
C GLU A 35 10.31 9.45 -2.78
N PRO A 36 11.04 9.26 -3.89
CA PRO A 36 10.49 8.47 -4.98
C PRO A 36 10.39 7.00 -4.59
N LEU A 37 9.40 6.33 -5.18
CA LEU A 37 9.22 4.91 -4.94
C LEU A 37 10.25 4.10 -5.74
N PRO A 38 10.66 2.94 -5.23
CA PRO A 38 11.66 2.13 -5.94
C PRO A 38 11.15 1.52 -7.24
N HIS A 39 9.84 1.29 -7.34
CA HIS A 39 9.27 0.69 -8.54
C HIS A 39 7.95 1.35 -8.87
N GLN A 40 7.55 1.27 -10.13
CA GLN A 40 6.28 1.86 -10.56
C GLN A 40 5.08 1.15 -9.98
N ASP A 41 5.24 -0.10 -9.60
CA ASP A 41 4.14 -0.88 -9.04
C ASP A 41 4.29 -1.11 -7.54
N SER A 42 5.12 -0.29 -6.88
CA SER A 42 5.27 -0.38 -5.43
C SER A 42 3.95 -0.11 -4.73
N ILE A 43 3.59 -0.98 -3.80
CA ILE A 43 2.42 -0.77 -2.97
C ILE A 43 2.83 0.10 -1.79
N TRP A 44 2.10 1.18 -1.55
CA TRP A 44 2.42 2.06 -0.44
C TRP A 44 1.14 2.56 0.20
N ILE A 45 1.23 2.87 1.49
CA ILE A 45 0.09 3.28 2.29
C ILE A 45 0.32 4.70 2.77
N GLY A 46 -0.69 5.53 2.63
CA GLY A 46 -0.69 6.90 3.12
C GLY A 46 -2.09 7.32 3.53
N THR A 47 -2.22 8.55 4.01
CA THR A 47 -3.55 9.07 4.32
C THR A 47 -4.31 9.32 3.03
N PRO A 48 -5.65 9.42 3.11
CA PRO A 48 -6.42 9.69 1.89
C PRO A 48 -6.00 10.97 1.18
N GLN A 49 -5.63 12.01 1.92
CA GLN A 49 -5.18 13.25 1.32
C GLN A 49 -3.84 13.09 0.62
N GLU A 50 -2.93 12.34 1.24
CA GLU A 50 -1.62 12.11 0.63
C GLU A 50 -1.75 11.25 -0.63
N VAL A 51 -2.60 10.25 -0.59
CA VAL A 51 -2.82 9.39 -1.73
C VAL A 51 -3.49 10.15 -2.87
N ALA A 52 -4.46 11.02 -2.53
CA ALA A 52 -5.20 11.74 -3.55
C ALA A 52 -4.29 12.60 -4.43
N GLY A 53 -3.19 13.11 -3.87
CA GLY A 53 -2.26 13.91 -4.64
C GLY A 53 -1.23 13.10 -5.39
N ARG A 54 -1.21 11.78 -5.23
CA ARG A 54 -0.16 10.95 -5.79
C ARG A 54 -0.71 9.64 -6.35
N THR A 55 -1.87 9.70 -6.99
CA THR A 55 -2.52 8.48 -7.46
C THR A 55 -1.77 7.82 -8.62
N ASN A 56 -0.89 8.57 -9.29
CA ASN A 56 -0.12 8.01 -10.39
C ASN A 56 1.26 7.50 -9.95
N GLU A 57 1.53 7.48 -8.66
CA GLU A 57 2.80 6.98 -8.13
C GLU A 57 2.57 5.64 -7.48
N GLY A 58 3.08 4.60 -8.10
CA GLY A 58 2.95 3.26 -7.56
C GLY A 58 1.51 2.78 -7.47
N ARG A 59 1.22 1.97 -6.47
CA ARG A 59 -0.11 1.45 -6.19
C ARG A 59 -0.51 1.91 -4.79
N PRO A 60 -1.06 3.12 -4.67
CA PRO A 60 -1.34 3.68 -3.35
C PRO A 60 -2.58 3.07 -2.72
N ILE A 61 -2.55 2.98 -1.40
CA ILE A 61 -3.69 2.55 -0.61
C ILE A 61 -3.92 3.59 0.47
N ALA A 62 -5.09 4.20 0.44
CA ALA A 62 -5.44 5.21 1.44
C ALA A 62 -5.89 4.51 2.71
N ALA A 63 -5.36 4.92 3.85
CA ALA A 63 -5.69 4.30 5.13
C ALA A 63 -5.97 5.36 6.17
N GLU A 64 -6.96 5.08 7.00
CA GLU A 64 -7.28 5.90 8.16
C GLU A 64 -7.24 5.04 9.39
N LEU A 65 -6.98 5.66 10.56
CA LEU A 65 -6.85 4.89 11.79
C LEU A 65 -8.13 4.11 12.10
N GLU A 66 -9.29 4.65 11.74
CA GLU A 66 -10.57 3.99 12.04
C GLU A 66 -10.78 2.72 11.22
N SER A 67 -10.16 2.64 10.05
CA SER A 67 -10.34 1.49 9.16
C SER A 67 -9.03 0.81 8.84
N ILE A 68 -8.04 0.95 9.73
CA ILE A 68 -6.69 0.49 9.42
C ILE A 68 -6.62 -1.01 9.21
N ASP A 69 -7.40 -1.79 9.96
CA ASP A 69 -7.37 -3.24 9.81
C ASP A 69 -7.81 -3.67 8.42
N GLU A 70 -8.87 -3.03 7.90
CA GLU A 70 -9.35 -3.33 6.57
C GLU A 70 -8.33 -2.95 5.51
N MET A 71 -7.67 -1.82 5.71
CA MET A 71 -6.67 -1.37 4.74
C MET A 71 -5.44 -2.27 4.75
N ILE A 72 -5.06 -2.77 5.91
CA ILE A 72 -3.96 -3.73 5.99
C ILE A 72 -4.30 -5.00 5.20
N GLU A 73 -5.52 -5.50 5.35
CA GLU A 73 -5.94 -6.68 4.59
C GLU A 73 -5.92 -6.41 3.09
N GLU A 74 -6.39 -5.24 2.70
CA GLU A 74 -6.38 -4.87 1.30
C GLU A 74 -4.96 -4.78 0.75
N ALA A 75 -4.04 -4.22 1.52
CA ALA A 75 -2.65 -4.11 1.10
C ALA A 75 -2.01 -5.49 0.94
N ILE A 76 -2.27 -6.40 1.86
CA ILE A 76 -1.74 -7.75 1.78
C ILE A 76 -2.32 -8.47 0.58
N PHE A 77 -3.61 -8.30 0.33
CA PHE A 77 -4.24 -8.90 -0.83
C PHE A 77 -3.60 -8.38 -2.12
N ALA A 78 -3.37 -7.07 -2.20
CA ALA A 78 -2.75 -6.49 -3.37
C ALA A 78 -1.33 -7.01 -3.56
N LEU A 79 -0.61 -7.22 -2.48
CA LEU A 79 0.76 -7.73 -2.55
C LEU A 79 0.78 -9.14 -3.09
N ARG A 80 -0.21 -9.95 -2.73
CA ARG A 80 -0.27 -11.36 -3.12
C ARG A 80 -1.00 -11.59 -4.43
N SER A 81 -1.63 -10.55 -4.97
CA SER A 81 -2.39 -10.68 -6.21
C SER A 81 -1.65 -9.93 -7.30
N PRO A 82 -0.90 -10.62 -8.14
CA PRO A 82 -0.15 -9.95 -9.20
C PRO A 82 -1.09 -9.21 -10.13
N GLN A 83 -0.58 -8.14 -10.71
CA GLN A 83 -1.41 -7.31 -11.55
C GLN A 83 -1.95 -7.98 -12.74
N GLN A 84 -1.24 -8.96 -13.21
CA GLN A 84 -1.65 -9.61 -14.42
C GLN A 84 -2.92 -10.34 -14.27
N THR A 85 -3.43 -10.28 -13.34
CA THR A 85 -4.63 -10.97 -13.27
C THR A 85 -5.85 -10.28 -13.70
N TYR A 86 -5.19 -9.66 -14.35
CA TYR A 86 -5.99 -9.20 -14.88
C TYR A 86 -6.55 -9.32 -15.54
N ARG A 87 -6.42 -9.41 -15.66
CA ARG A 87 -6.92 -9.58 -16.43
C ARG A 87 -7.61 -10.00 -16.58
N LEU A 88 -7.75 -10.16 -16.48
CA LEU A 88 -8.35 -10.59 -16.90
C LEU A 88 -8.92 -10.59 -16.98
N ILE A 89 -8.91 -10.65 -16.92
CA ILE A 89 -9.41 -10.82 -17.35
C ILE A 89 -9.88 -10.70 -17.56
N LEU A 90 -9.95 -10.81 -17.62
CA LEU A 90 -10.35 -10.85 -18.18
C LEU A 90 -10.75 -10.94 -18.39
N GLY A 91 -10.86 -11.11 -18.36
CA GLY A 91 -11.27 -11.34 -18.97
C GLY A 91 -11.74 -11.52 -18.96
N ILE A 92 -11.84 -11.64 -18.91
CA ILE A 92 -12.28 -11.91 -19.23
C ILE A 92 -12.70 -11.85 -19.16
N ASP A 93 -12.70 -11.82 -19.15
CA ASP A 93 -13.05 -11.85 -19.41
C ASP A 93 -13.41 -11.70 -19.42
N THR A 94 -13.53 -11.72 -19.33
CA THR A 94 -13.93 -11.69 -19.74
C THR A 94 -14.24 -11.65 -19.85
#